data_8f98b3db1a9d5cc5be073fbd3068d36a
#
_entry.id   8f98b3db1a9d5cc5be073fbd3068d36a
#
_cell.length_a   1.000
_cell.length_b   1.000
_cell.length_c   1.000
_cell.angle_alpha   90.00
_cell.angle_beta   90.00
_cell.angle_gamma   90.00
#
_symmetry.space_group_name_H-M   'P 1'
#
loop_
_entity.id
_entity.type
_entity.pdbx_description
1 polymer ?
#
loop_
_entity_poly.entity_id
_entity_poly.type
_entity_poly.pdbx_seq_one_letter_code
_entity_poly.pdbx_strand_id
1 'polypeptide(L)'
;MTTILLGPQRFTTTVQATLRSLDCEGTVAMINAGWEEREAEDAELRSVLDGRGVNASLYGRAVEALAGDRDLRVAIIAHRTRHAELRAFYGIRLQAAWDTVFAVMRRPSKDDVAAGARRSAVQALRDVDDWYAYEVARIVETTATSQVVQSSEALARQRREVAEIVSGAAVVAIAGGHVGILMETLRLLDVAIPPQTPVIAWSAGAMAVCDPVVLFHDFAPQGVTAPEVHDRGLGRLRGIVPLPHARRRLALEDRDRMALFANRFPGHRLVPLDDGTIVRFSVGDSSSRPAVLPEGARFVDPDGAIAAWEPA
;
A
#
# COMPACT_ATOMS: atom_id res chain seq x y z
N MET A 1 -11.07 16.11 4.48
CA MET A 1 -9.83 15.33 4.43
C MET A 1 -9.48 15.05 2.97
N THR A 2 -8.27 15.39 2.53
CA THR A 2 -7.85 15.21 1.12
C THR A 2 -6.73 14.20 1.05
N THR A 3 -6.85 13.20 0.17
CA THR A 3 -5.79 12.25 -0.15
C THR A 3 -5.67 12.15 -1.66
N ILE A 4 -4.47 12.33 -2.19
CA ILE A 4 -4.23 12.35 -3.64
C ILE A 4 -3.25 11.23 -3.96
N LEU A 5 -3.70 10.29 -4.79
CA LEU A 5 -2.85 9.24 -5.34
C LEU A 5 -2.34 9.68 -6.71
N LEU A 6 -1.03 9.57 -6.88
CA LEU A 6 -0.36 9.90 -8.12
C LEU A 6 0.23 8.65 -8.77
N GLY A 7 0.31 8.68 -10.08
CA GLY A 7 1.13 7.77 -10.86
C GLY A 7 2.63 7.93 -10.54
N PRO A 8 3.49 7.10 -11.17
CA PRO A 8 4.95 7.20 -11.01
C PRO A 8 5.48 8.58 -11.36
N GLN A 9 6.45 9.08 -10.57
CA GLN A 9 7.00 10.44 -10.71
C GLN A 9 8.32 10.48 -11.50
N ARG A 10 8.72 9.37 -12.14
CA ARG A 10 10.02 9.27 -12.81
C ARG A 10 10.04 9.96 -14.19
N PHE A 11 8.98 9.80 -14.97
CA PHE A 11 8.92 10.33 -16.35
C PHE A 11 7.99 11.53 -16.46
N THR A 12 6.88 11.50 -15.72
CA THR A 12 5.91 12.60 -15.68
C THR A 12 5.73 13.01 -14.23
N THR A 13 6.41 14.11 -13.84
CA THR A 13 6.34 14.63 -12.48
C THR A 13 5.08 15.46 -12.32
N THR A 14 4.14 14.99 -11.50
CA THR A 14 2.87 15.66 -11.20
C THR A 14 2.78 16.17 -9.77
N VAL A 15 3.70 15.76 -8.90
CA VAL A 15 3.67 16.06 -7.45
C VAL A 15 3.73 17.56 -7.18
N GLN A 16 4.57 18.33 -7.90
CA GLN A 16 4.72 19.75 -7.70
C GLN A 16 3.43 20.52 -8.05
N ALA A 17 2.85 20.23 -9.22
CA ALA A 17 1.57 20.85 -9.62
C ALA A 17 0.44 20.46 -8.64
N THR A 18 0.43 19.22 -8.17
CA THR A 18 -0.53 18.74 -7.19
C THR A 18 -0.37 19.45 -5.85
N LEU A 19 0.87 19.62 -5.36
CA LEU A 19 1.13 20.35 -4.13
C LEU A 19 0.62 21.81 -4.22
N ARG A 20 0.94 22.50 -5.29
CA ARG A 20 0.47 23.87 -5.52
C ARG A 20 -1.04 23.99 -5.60
N SER A 21 -1.73 22.96 -6.12
CA SER A 21 -3.19 22.93 -6.21
C SER A 21 -3.92 22.75 -4.86
N LEU A 22 -3.19 22.45 -3.77
CA LEU A 22 -3.75 22.37 -2.43
C LEU A 22 -3.92 23.74 -1.77
N ASP A 23 -3.29 24.76 -2.31
CA ASP A 23 -3.33 26.15 -1.81
C ASP A 23 -3.09 26.22 -0.29
N CYS A 24 -2.09 25.50 0.18
CA CYS A 24 -1.69 25.47 1.58
C CYS A 24 -0.22 25.86 1.75
N GLU A 25 0.02 26.72 2.73
CA GLU A 25 1.36 27.17 3.11
C GLU A 25 1.92 26.31 4.25
N GLY A 26 3.27 26.35 4.46
CA GLY A 26 3.95 25.64 5.52
C GLY A 26 4.80 24.48 5.00
N THR A 27 5.33 23.68 5.91
CA THR A 27 6.23 22.57 5.59
C THR A 27 5.49 21.36 5.00
N VAL A 28 6.22 20.55 4.25
CA VAL A 28 5.76 19.26 3.73
C VAL A 28 6.57 18.15 4.40
N ALA A 29 5.95 17.31 5.21
CA ALA A 29 6.63 16.13 5.73
C ALA A 29 6.88 15.13 4.61
N MET A 30 8.16 14.84 4.33
CA MET A 30 8.55 13.85 3.32
C MET A 30 8.76 12.49 3.97
N ILE A 31 8.11 11.47 3.44
CA ILE A 31 8.28 10.08 3.83
C ILE A 31 8.76 9.31 2.60
N ASN A 32 10.04 8.97 2.58
CA ASN A 32 10.70 8.25 1.49
C ASN A 32 11.51 7.04 1.99
N ALA A 33 11.13 6.47 3.12
CA ALA A 33 11.80 5.32 3.75
C ALA A 33 11.95 4.10 2.84
N GLY A 34 11.08 3.96 1.83
CA GLY A 34 11.23 2.93 0.81
C GLY A 34 12.46 3.08 -0.09
N TRP A 35 13.23 4.18 0.05
CA TRP A 35 14.53 4.37 -0.62
C TRP A 35 15.69 3.76 0.16
N GLU A 36 15.42 3.29 1.37
CA GLU A 36 16.36 2.58 2.24
C GLU A 36 17.60 3.43 2.53
N GLU A 37 18.82 2.93 2.33
CA GLU A 37 20.06 3.66 2.57
C GLU A 37 20.18 4.98 1.79
N ARG A 38 19.37 5.12 0.73
CA ARG A 38 19.31 6.33 -0.10
C ARG A 38 18.28 7.35 0.40
N GLU A 39 17.64 7.12 1.54
CA GLU A 39 16.61 8.02 2.09
C GLU A 39 17.11 9.47 2.23
N ALA A 40 18.40 9.65 2.58
CA ALA A 40 19.02 10.96 2.73
C ALA A 40 19.35 11.65 1.38
N GLU A 41 19.29 10.94 0.25
CA GLU A 41 19.48 11.51 -1.10
C GLU A 41 18.20 12.21 -1.58
N ASP A 42 17.66 13.14 -0.79
CA ASP A 42 16.33 13.71 -0.94
C ASP A 42 16.26 15.05 -1.69
N ALA A 43 17.38 15.53 -2.23
CA ALA A 43 17.47 16.86 -2.83
C ALA A 43 16.48 17.04 -4.01
N GLU A 44 16.33 16.03 -4.88
CA GLU A 44 15.36 16.06 -5.97
C GLU A 44 13.93 16.09 -5.46
N LEU A 45 13.61 15.24 -4.47
CA LEU A 45 12.29 15.20 -3.85
C LEU A 45 11.95 16.55 -3.20
N ARG A 46 12.90 17.13 -2.46
CA ARG A 46 12.73 18.45 -1.85
C ARG A 46 12.48 19.54 -2.90
N SER A 47 13.18 19.49 -4.03
CA SER A 47 13.01 20.43 -5.14
C SER A 47 11.59 20.38 -5.72
N VAL A 48 11.05 19.17 -5.99
CA VAL A 48 9.69 19.02 -6.53
C VAL A 48 8.59 19.31 -5.49
N LEU A 49 8.96 19.48 -4.23
CA LEU A 49 8.08 19.95 -3.15
C LEU A 49 8.27 21.46 -2.85
N ASP A 50 8.69 22.23 -3.84
CA ASP A 50 8.91 23.68 -3.77
C ASP A 50 9.89 24.10 -2.66
N GLY A 51 10.87 23.25 -2.32
CA GLY A 51 11.83 23.47 -1.25
C GLY A 51 11.25 23.40 0.17
N ARG A 52 9.98 23.09 0.33
CA ARG A 52 9.26 23.04 1.61
C ARG A 52 9.39 21.70 2.35
N GLY A 53 10.06 20.74 1.73
CA GLY A 53 10.19 19.37 2.24
C GLY A 53 11.05 19.28 3.52
N VAL A 54 10.52 18.62 4.55
CA VAL A 54 11.23 18.19 5.75
C VAL A 54 11.20 16.67 5.78
N ASN A 55 12.38 16.05 5.66
CA ASN A 55 12.46 14.59 5.64
C ASN A 55 12.18 14.03 7.04
N ALA A 56 11.20 13.14 7.15
CA ALA A 56 10.91 12.43 8.38
C ALA A 56 11.98 11.37 8.71
N SER A 57 12.81 10.98 7.71
CA SER A 57 13.95 10.08 7.83
C SER A 57 13.63 8.76 8.56
N LEU A 58 12.51 8.14 8.21
CA LEU A 58 11.99 6.99 8.95
C LEU A 58 12.93 5.78 8.90
N TYR A 59 13.58 5.54 7.76
CA TYR A 59 14.54 4.45 7.63
C TYR A 59 15.79 4.70 8.51
N GLY A 60 16.39 5.87 8.39
CA GLY A 60 17.55 6.25 9.20
C GLY A 60 17.26 6.21 10.70
N ARG A 61 16.10 6.72 11.12
CA ARG A 61 15.64 6.70 12.52
C ARG A 61 15.38 5.29 13.02
N ALA A 62 14.80 4.41 12.20
CA ALA A 62 14.63 3.01 12.55
C ALA A 62 15.97 2.31 12.75
N VAL A 63 16.94 2.55 11.85
CA VAL A 63 18.30 2.01 11.97
C VAL A 63 18.97 2.53 13.25
N GLU A 64 18.88 3.83 13.56
CA GLU A 64 19.44 4.42 14.77
C GLU A 64 18.81 3.82 16.03
N ALA A 65 17.48 3.70 16.09
CA ALA A 65 16.80 3.10 17.24
C ALA A 65 17.26 1.65 17.48
N LEU A 66 17.34 0.85 16.41
CA LEU A 66 17.80 -0.55 16.48
C LEU A 66 19.30 -0.67 16.82
N ALA A 67 20.11 0.29 16.44
CA ALA A 67 21.54 0.32 16.81
C ALA A 67 21.73 0.68 18.29
N GLY A 68 20.89 1.59 18.79
CA GLY A 68 20.95 2.08 20.18
C GLY A 68 20.32 1.16 21.22
N ASP A 69 19.51 0.16 20.80
CA ASP A 69 18.80 -0.74 21.70
C ASP A 69 18.89 -2.19 21.21
N ARG A 70 19.68 -2.99 21.95
CA ARG A 70 19.92 -4.41 21.60
C ARG A 70 18.65 -5.26 21.70
N ASP A 71 17.85 -5.05 22.74
CA ASP A 71 16.69 -5.90 22.99
C ASP A 71 15.58 -5.58 21.98
N LEU A 72 15.38 -4.31 21.66
CA LEU A 72 14.53 -3.87 20.56
C LEU A 72 14.96 -4.51 19.24
N ARG A 73 16.26 -4.47 18.92
CA ARG A 73 16.78 -5.11 17.70
C ARG A 73 16.47 -6.60 17.63
N VAL A 74 16.66 -7.34 18.73
CA VAL A 74 16.35 -8.78 18.80
C VAL A 74 14.84 -9.00 18.58
N ALA A 75 13.98 -8.19 19.20
CA ALA A 75 12.53 -8.28 19.03
C ALA A 75 12.10 -8.03 17.58
N ILE A 76 12.68 -7.03 16.92
CA ILE A 76 12.36 -6.70 15.52
C ILE A 76 12.90 -7.78 14.56
N ILE A 77 14.08 -8.36 14.81
CA ILE A 77 14.58 -9.49 14.02
C ILE A 77 13.63 -10.69 14.16
N ALA A 78 13.17 -11.00 15.37
CA ALA A 78 12.20 -12.07 15.60
C ALA A 78 10.87 -11.81 14.88
N HIS A 79 10.40 -10.56 14.87
CA HIS A 79 9.23 -10.13 14.09
C HIS A 79 9.41 -10.40 12.59
N ARG A 80 10.52 -9.96 12.01
CA ARG A 80 10.84 -10.15 10.59
C ARG A 80 10.91 -11.63 10.23
N THR A 81 11.52 -12.45 11.09
CA THR A 81 11.62 -13.89 10.89
C THR A 81 10.25 -14.56 10.85
N ARG A 82 9.37 -14.24 11.82
CA ARG A 82 7.99 -14.76 11.85
C ARG A 82 7.17 -14.32 10.64
N HIS A 83 7.31 -13.05 10.24
CA HIS A 83 6.61 -12.53 9.06
C HIS A 83 7.08 -13.21 7.77
N ALA A 84 8.39 -13.43 7.62
CA ALA A 84 8.96 -14.15 6.48
C ALA A 84 8.49 -15.61 6.40
N GLU A 85 8.43 -16.30 7.54
CA GLU A 85 7.91 -17.67 7.62
C GLU A 85 6.41 -17.72 7.27
N LEU A 86 5.61 -16.83 7.84
CA LEU A 86 4.19 -16.73 7.52
C LEU A 86 3.97 -16.48 6.03
N ARG A 87 4.76 -15.57 5.42
CA ARG A 87 4.70 -15.30 3.99
C ARG A 87 5.05 -16.51 3.13
N ALA A 88 6.00 -17.33 3.56
CA ALA A 88 6.34 -18.58 2.86
C ALA A 88 5.14 -19.56 2.86
N PHE A 89 4.47 -19.74 3.98
CA PHE A 89 3.25 -20.56 4.05
C PHE A 89 2.10 -19.98 3.24
N TYR A 90 1.94 -18.65 3.27
CA TYR A 90 0.95 -17.96 2.44
C TYR A 90 1.20 -18.22 0.96
N GLY A 91 2.44 -18.09 0.48
CA GLY A 91 2.81 -18.36 -0.91
C GLY A 91 2.43 -19.77 -1.38
N ILE A 92 2.67 -20.79 -0.54
CA ILE A 92 2.27 -22.17 -0.84
C ILE A 92 0.73 -22.28 -0.99
N ARG A 93 -0.02 -21.74 -0.04
CA ARG A 93 -1.49 -21.79 -0.04
C ARG A 93 -2.09 -20.97 -1.19
N LEU A 94 -1.53 -19.78 -1.42
CA LEU A 94 -1.93 -18.89 -2.51
C LEU A 94 -1.76 -19.58 -3.87
N GLN A 95 -0.59 -20.18 -4.11
CA GLN A 95 -0.33 -20.88 -5.37
C GLN A 95 -1.31 -22.03 -5.59
N ALA A 96 -1.57 -22.86 -4.58
CA ALA A 96 -2.53 -23.96 -4.69
C ALA A 96 -3.96 -23.46 -4.98
N ALA A 97 -4.41 -22.39 -4.31
CA ALA A 97 -5.71 -21.79 -4.56
C ALA A 97 -5.80 -21.17 -5.97
N TRP A 98 -4.73 -20.49 -6.41
CA TRP A 98 -4.61 -19.88 -7.73
C TRP A 98 -4.69 -20.91 -8.85
N ASP A 99 -3.93 -22.01 -8.74
CA ASP A 99 -3.95 -23.12 -9.69
C ASP A 99 -5.34 -23.76 -9.76
N THR A 100 -6.02 -23.89 -8.62
CA THR A 100 -7.38 -24.39 -8.55
C THR A 100 -8.37 -23.49 -9.29
N VAL A 101 -8.28 -22.16 -9.12
CA VAL A 101 -9.12 -21.20 -9.87
C VAL A 101 -8.94 -21.39 -11.37
N PHE A 102 -7.71 -21.44 -11.86
CA PHE A 102 -7.46 -21.63 -13.28
C PHE A 102 -7.93 -22.99 -13.82
N ALA A 103 -7.74 -24.06 -13.05
CA ALA A 103 -8.23 -25.39 -13.44
C ALA A 103 -9.75 -25.39 -13.59
N VAL A 104 -10.47 -24.76 -12.65
CA VAL A 104 -11.93 -24.64 -12.68
C VAL A 104 -12.40 -23.73 -13.82
N MET A 105 -11.72 -22.59 -14.05
CA MET A 105 -12.08 -21.64 -15.12
C MET A 105 -11.91 -22.23 -16.52
N ARG A 106 -10.85 -23.02 -16.73
CA ARG A 106 -10.56 -23.67 -18.03
C ARG A 106 -11.47 -24.86 -18.35
N ARG A 107 -12.21 -25.39 -17.36
CA ARG A 107 -13.10 -26.53 -17.58
C ARG A 107 -14.34 -26.08 -18.35
N PRO A 108 -14.57 -26.60 -19.56
CA PRO A 108 -15.78 -26.30 -20.32
C PRO A 108 -17.01 -26.78 -19.54
N SER A 109 -17.98 -25.93 -19.36
CA SER A 109 -19.31 -26.30 -18.83
C SER A 109 -20.32 -25.24 -19.24
N LYS A 110 -21.56 -25.68 -19.49
CA LYS A 110 -22.69 -24.81 -19.85
C LYS A 110 -23.65 -24.61 -18.66
N ASP A 111 -23.39 -25.25 -17.53
CA ASP A 111 -24.31 -25.38 -16.41
C ASP A 111 -24.00 -24.36 -15.28
N ASP A 112 -25.00 -24.12 -14.45
CA ASP A 112 -24.92 -23.37 -13.21
C ASP A 112 -23.94 -24.01 -12.18
N VAL A 113 -23.70 -25.34 -12.30
CA VAL A 113 -22.67 -26.05 -11.54
C VAL A 113 -21.29 -25.44 -11.74
N ALA A 114 -20.91 -25.09 -12.97
CA ALA A 114 -19.64 -24.44 -13.24
C ALA A 114 -19.57 -23.04 -12.62
N ALA A 115 -20.66 -22.29 -12.65
CA ALA A 115 -20.71 -20.99 -11.99
C ALA A 115 -20.54 -21.12 -10.47
N GLY A 116 -21.16 -22.13 -9.87
CA GLY A 116 -20.97 -22.48 -8.45
C GLY A 116 -19.53 -22.85 -8.13
N ALA A 117 -18.91 -23.70 -8.94
CA ALA A 117 -17.51 -24.12 -8.77
C ALA A 117 -16.53 -22.93 -8.89
N ARG A 118 -16.74 -22.03 -9.86
CA ARG A 118 -15.92 -20.81 -10.04
C ARG A 118 -16.03 -19.89 -8.84
N ARG A 119 -17.25 -19.62 -8.35
CA ARG A 119 -17.44 -18.79 -7.13
C ARG A 119 -16.74 -19.41 -5.91
N SER A 120 -16.86 -20.73 -5.72
CA SER A 120 -16.22 -21.46 -4.63
C SER A 120 -14.69 -21.40 -4.72
N ALA A 121 -14.11 -21.53 -5.92
CA ALA A 121 -12.67 -21.42 -6.12
C ALA A 121 -12.14 -20.01 -5.81
N VAL A 122 -12.84 -18.95 -6.25
CA VAL A 122 -12.50 -17.57 -5.92
C VAL A 122 -12.65 -17.31 -4.41
N GLN A 123 -13.67 -17.90 -3.77
CA GLN A 123 -13.85 -17.78 -2.32
C GLN A 123 -12.68 -18.43 -1.55
N ALA A 124 -12.24 -19.61 -1.96
CA ALA A 124 -11.07 -20.26 -1.36
C ALA A 124 -9.78 -19.38 -1.45
N LEU A 125 -9.64 -18.64 -2.56
CA LEU A 125 -8.55 -17.69 -2.72
C LEU A 125 -8.65 -16.51 -1.72
N ARG A 126 -9.87 -15.97 -1.52
CA ARG A 126 -10.14 -14.92 -0.52
C ARG A 126 -9.88 -15.41 0.91
N ASP A 127 -10.29 -16.64 1.23
CA ASP A 127 -10.08 -17.24 2.55
C ASP A 127 -8.58 -17.38 2.89
N VAL A 128 -7.74 -17.61 1.87
CA VAL A 128 -6.28 -17.61 2.03
C VAL A 128 -5.75 -16.20 2.32
N ASP A 129 -6.27 -15.18 1.63
CA ASP A 129 -5.90 -13.79 1.86
C ASP A 129 -6.32 -13.30 3.25
N ASP A 130 -7.54 -13.59 3.64
CA ASP A 130 -8.11 -13.20 4.95
C ASP A 130 -7.33 -13.84 6.10
N TRP A 131 -7.01 -15.14 5.96
CA TRP A 131 -6.14 -15.82 6.92
C TRP A 131 -4.78 -15.14 7.04
N TYR A 132 -4.13 -14.83 5.91
CA TYR A 132 -2.82 -14.18 5.93
C TYR A 132 -2.89 -12.79 6.54
N ALA A 133 -3.86 -11.97 6.15
CA ALA A 133 -4.04 -10.63 6.69
C ALA A 133 -4.30 -10.65 8.21
N TYR A 134 -5.07 -11.62 8.70
CA TYR A 134 -5.30 -11.83 10.13
C TYR A 134 -4.01 -12.17 10.88
N GLU A 135 -3.23 -13.13 10.37
CA GLU A 135 -1.97 -13.55 11.00
C GLU A 135 -0.90 -12.43 10.97
N VAL A 136 -0.82 -11.66 9.88
CA VAL A 136 0.05 -10.47 9.81
C VAL A 136 -0.34 -9.47 10.89
N ALA A 137 -1.63 -9.14 11.01
CA ALA A 137 -2.11 -8.21 12.04
C ALA A 137 -1.76 -8.70 13.45
N ARG A 138 -1.90 -10.00 13.72
CA ARG A 138 -1.55 -10.63 15.01
C ARG A 138 -0.05 -10.53 15.31
N ILE A 139 0.81 -10.77 14.32
CA ILE A 139 2.28 -10.63 14.48
C ILE A 139 2.64 -9.18 14.78
N VAL A 140 2.07 -8.23 14.03
CA VAL A 140 2.30 -6.79 14.22
C VAL A 140 1.86 -6.36 15.62
N GLU A 141 0.65 -6.70 16.03
CA GLU A 141 0.10 -6.36 17.35
C GLU A 141 0.94 -6.94 18.49
N THR A 142 1.28 -8.24 18.39
CA THR A 142 2.12 -8.91 19.41
C THR A 142 3.46 -8.22 19.57
N THR A 143 4.07 -7.76 18.48
CA THR A 143 5.35 -7.06 18.54
C THR A 143 5.17 -5.66 19.11
N ALA A 144 4.19 -4.91 18.61
CA ALA A 144 3.94 -3.53 19.02
C ALA A 144 3.58 -3.41 20.51
N THR A 145 2.85 -4.39 21.06
CA THR A 145 2.44 -4.42 22.47
C THR A 145 3.46 -5.09 23.40
N SER A 146 4.56 -5.63 22.86
CA SER A 146 5.60 -6.24 23.68
C SER A 146 6.26 -5.20 24.61
N GLN A 147 6.57 -5.62 25.83
CA GLN A 147 7.23 -4.75 26.81
C GLN A 147 8.53 -4.18 26.28
N VAL A 148 9.30 -4.94 25.52
CA VAL A 148 10.57 -4.50 24.91
C VAL A 148 10.37 -3.31 23.99
N VAL A 149 9.35 -3.37 23.10
CA VAL A 149 9.05 -2.27 22.17
C VAL A 149 8.47 -1.07 22.92
N GLN A 150 7.60 -1.31 23.92
CA GLN A 150 6.97 -0.23 24.69
C GLN A 150 7.95 0.51 25.63
N SER A 151 8.96 -0.16 26.15
CA SER A 151 9.92 0.41 27.08
C SER A 151 11.21 0.96 26.42
N SER A 152 11.35 0.83 25.10
CA SER A 152 12.53 1.31 24.39
C SER A 152 12.61 2.84 24.34
N GLU A 153 13.51 3.43 25.11
CA GLU A 153 13.73 4.89 25.11
C GLU A 153 14.27 5.40 23.78
N ALA A 154 15.13 4.60 23.13
CA ALA A 154 15.67 4.92 21.82
C ALA A 154 14.54 5.05 20.78
N LEU A 155 13.61 4.08 20.77
CA LEU A 155 12.45 4.11 19.88
C LEU A 155 11.49 5.25 20.24
N ALA A 156 11.20 5.44 21.52
CA ALA A 156 10.30 6.50 22.01
C ALA A 156 10.79 7.90 21.62
N ARG A 157 12.11 8.15 21.66
CA ARG A 157 12.69 9.40 21.17
C ARG A 157 12.41 9.60 19.68
N GLN A 158 12.72 8.62 18.86
CA GLN A 158 12.51 8.71 17.40
C GLN A 158 11.02 8.89 17.05
N ARG A 159 10.12 8.21 17.75
CA ARG A 159 8.66 8.38 17.57
C ARG A 159 8.20 9.81 17.85
N ARG A 160 8.70 10.44 18.93
CA ARG A 160 8.35 11.84 19.25
C ARG A 160 8.80 12.80 18.16
N GLU A 161 10.05 12.68 17.71
CA GLU A 161 10.59 13.55 16.67
C GLU A 161 9.84 13.40 15.32
N VAL A 162 9.48 12.17 14.96
CA VAL A 162 8.64 11.91 13.77
C VAL A 162 7.24 12.51 13.94
N ALA A 163 6.63 12.34 15.11
CA ALA A 163 5.31 12.89 15.41
C ALA A 163 5.30 14.43 15.31
N GLU A 164 6.35 15.11 15.78
CA GLU A 164 6.51 16.56 15.66
C GLU A 164 6.58 16.99 14.18
N ILE A 165 7.39 16.31 13.36
CA ILE A 165 7.51 16.61 11.93
C ILE A 165 6.16 16.41 11.21
N VAL A 166 5.49 15.27 11.45
CA VAL A 166 4.24 14.90 10.76
C VAL A 166 3.07 15.78 11.21
N SER A 167 2.94 16.04 12.51
CA SER A 167 1.85 16.87 13.04
C SER A 167 2.01 18.36 12.73
N GLY A 168 3.24 18.85 12.60
CA GLY A 168 3.55 20.23 12.25
C GLY A 168 3.48 20.51 10.74
N ALA A 169 3.31 19.48 9.90
CA ALA A 169 3.32 19.64 8.46
C ALA A 169 1.95 20.08 7.91
N ALA A 170 1.97 21.00 6.95
CA ALA A 170 0.79 21.39 6.20
C ALA A 170 0.34 20.30 5.21
N VAL A 171 1.25 19.47 4.72
CA VAL A 171 1.01 18.34 3.81
C VAL A 171 1.96 17.20 4.17
N VAL A 172 1.53 15.96 3.99
CA VAL A 172 2.41 14.79 4.04
C VAL A 172 2.58 14.23 2.64
N ALA A 173 3.82 14.09 2.18
CA ALA A 173 4.18 13.50 0.90
C ALA A 173 4.82 12.11 1.13
N ILE A 174 4.22 11.04 0.57
CA ILE A 174 4.72 9.68 0.74
C ILE A 174 5.21 9.15 -0.60
N ALA A 175 6.52 8.96 -0.70
CA ALA A 175 7.19 8.52 -1.90
C ALA A 175 7.07 7.00 -2.12
N GLY A 176 7.46 6.58 -3.33
CA GLY A 176 7.62 5.18 -3.68
C GLY A 176 8.87 4.54 -3.08
N GLY A 177 9.25 3.39 -3.62
CA GLY A 177 10.41 2.59 -3.21
C GLY A 177 9.99 1.19 -2.76
N HIS A 178 10.72 0.60 -1.82
CA HIS A 178 10.44 -0.72 -1.28
C HIS A 178 9.27 -0.66 -0.29
N VAL A 179 8.11 -1.20 -0.69
CA VAL A 179 6.87 -1.07 0.10
C VAL A 179 6.97 -1.76 1.47
N GLY A 180 7.65 -2.91 1.57
CA GLY A 180 7.81 -3.62 2.84
C GLY A 180 8.59 -2.79 3.87
N ILE A 181 9.69 -2.17 3.47
CA ILE A 181 10.48 -1.27 4.34
C ILE A 181 9.66 -0.03 4.72
N LEU A 182 8.94 0.55 3.75
CA LEU A 182 8.06 1.67 4.03
C LEU A 182 7.01 1.31 5.09
N MET A 183 6.32 0.17 4.95
CA MET A 183 5.31 -0.28 5.90
C MET A 183 5.90 -0.59 7.28
N GLU A 184 7.05 -1.26 7.33
CA GLU A 184 7.73 -1.58 8.58
C GLU A 184 8.13 -0.31 9.34
N THR A 185 8.74 0.66 8.66
CA THR A 185 9.19 1.92 9.29
C THR A 185 8.02 2.79 9.74
N LEU A 186 6.94 2.88 8.93
CA LEU A 186 5.71 3.59 9.31
C LEU A 186 5.12 3.05 10.62
N ARG A 187 5.12 1.73 10.80
CA ARG A 187 4.60 1.08 12.02
C ARG A 187 5.57 1.16 13.20
N LEU A 188 6.85 0.86 12.96
CA LEU A 188 7.85 0.90 14.04
C LEU A 188 7.90 2.28 14.68
N LEU A 189 7.83 3.33 13.87
CA LEU A 189 7.86 4.72 14.32
C LEU A 189 6.48 5.29 14.64
N ASP A 190 5.43 4.47 14.59
CA ASP A 190 4.05 4.82 14.96
C ASP A 190 3.56 6.09 14.25
N VAL A 191 3.76 6.14 12.93
CA VAL A 191 3.45 7.34 12.14
C VAL A 191 1.95 7.55 12.04
N ALA A 192 1.45 8.54 12.77
CA ALA A 192 0.06 8.96 12.77
C ALA A 192 -0.11 10.27 11.98
N ILE A 193 -0.75 10.19 10.82
CA ILE A 193 -1.04 11.39 10.00
C ILE A 193 -2.39 11.95 10.43
N PRO A 194 -2.44 13.22 10.92
CA PRO A 194 -3.71 13.81 11.33
C PRO A 194 -4.77 13.74 10.21
N PRO A 195 -6.04 13.45 10.51
CA PRO A 195 -7.06 13.29 9.49
C PRO A 195 -7.22 14.51 8.58
N GLN A 196 -7.09 15.72 9.12
CA GLN A 196 -7.21 16.98 8.37
C GLN A 196 -6.03 17.27 7.46
N THR A 197 -4.83 16.72 7.72
CA THR A 197 -3.63 16.99 6.93
C THR A 197 -3.75 16.33 5.55
N PRO A 198 -3.66 17.08 4.46
CA PRO A 198 -3.65 16.52 3.11
C PRO A 198 -2.48 15.54 2.91
N VAL A 199 -2.72 14.47 2.15
CA VAL A 199 -1.68 13.50 1.78
C VAL A 199 -1.54 13.43 0.28
N ILE A 200 -0.32 13.48 -0.22
CA ILE A 200 0.06 13.18 -1.59
C ILE A 200 0.91 11.90 -1.57
N ALA A 201 0.50 10.86 -2.28
CA ALA A 201 1.21 9.58 -2.24
C ALA A 201 1.34 8.96 -3.64
N TRP A 202 2.48 8.31 -3.94
CA TRP A 202 2.71 7.67 -5.23
C TRP A 202 3.47 6.35 -5.10
N SER A 203 3.30 5.48 -6.08
CA SER A 203 3.91 4.14 -6.12
C SER A 203 3.70 3.37 -4.81
N ALA A 204 4.75 2.94 -4.11
CA ALA A 204 4.64 2.26 -2.81
C ALA A 204 3.94 3.12 -1.76
N GLY A 205 4.10 4.44 -1.79
CA GLY A 205 3.38 5.37 -0.91
C GLY A 205 1.86 5.34 -1.15
N ALA A 206 1.43 5.27 -2.41
CA ALA A 206 0.02 5.11 -2.74
C ALA A 206 -0.54 3.78 -2.21
N MET A 207 0.25 2.70 -2.26
CA MET A 207 -0.14 1.42 -1.67
C MET A 207 -0.22 1.51 -0.14
N ALA A 208 0.74 2.16 0.50
CA ALA A 208 0.82 2.28 1.95
C ALA A 208 -0.35 3.04 2.59
N VAL A 209 -0.94 4.03 1.92
CA VAL A 209 -2.10 4.78 2.45
C VAL A 209 -3.44 4.06 2.28
N CYS A 210 -3.51 3.03 1.44
CA CYS A 210 -4.68 2.19 1.21
C CYS A 210 -4.66 0.92 2.08
N ASP A 211 -5.75 0.16 2.09
CA ASP A 211 -5.85 -1.14 2.75
C ASP A 211 -6.76 -2.04 1.89
N PRO A 212 -6.28 -3.23 1.43
CA PRO A 212 -4.97 -3.85 1.67
C PRO A 212 -3.84 -3.32 0.78
N VAL A 213 -2.59 -3.62 1.16
CA VAL A 213 -1.40 -3.49 0.31
C VAL A 213 -1.24 -4.77 -0.51
N VAL A 214 -1.35 -4.66 -1.84
CA VAL A 214 -1.31 -5.82 -2.74
C VAL A 214 -0.12 -5.69 -3.70
N LEU A 215 0.76 -6.70 -3.73
CA LEU A 215 1.85 -6.81 -4.69
C LEU A 215 1.37 -7.54 -5.94
N PHE A 216 1.84 -7.10 -7.11
CA PHE A 216 1.50 -7.70 -8.39
C PHE A 216 2.61 -7.46 -9.42
N HIS A 217 2.90 -8.46 -10.24
CA HIS A 217 3.86 -8.35 -11.32
C HIS A 217 3.69 -9.50 -12.33
N ASP A 218 2.94 -9.28 -13.42
CA ASP A 218 2.68 -10.30 -14.44
C ASP A 218 3.89 -10.58 -15.35
N PHE A 219 4.80 -9.63 -15.45
CA PHE A 219 5.98 -9.70 -16.32
C PHE A 219 7.28 -9.94 -15.53
N ALA A 220 7.19 -10.57 -14.35
CA ALA A 220 8.36 -10.91 -13.57
C ALA A 220 9.21 -11.99 -14.29
N PRO A 221 10.55 -11.97 -14.16
CA PRO A 221 11.42 -12.95 -14.82
C PRO A 221 11.11 -14.41 -14.49
N GLN A 222 10.58 -14.66 -13.29
CA GLN A 222 10.15 -15.99 -12.82
C GLN A 222 8.80 -16.44 -13.37
N GLY A 223 8.18 -15.64 -14.24
CA GLY A 223 6.88 -15.90 -14.82
C GLY A 223 5.73 -15.19 -14.12
N VAL A 224 4.51 -15.51 -14.57
CA VAL A 224 3.28 -14.92 -14.07
C VAL A 224 3.00 -15.43 -12.66
N THR A 225 2.89 -14.54 -11.70
CA THR A 225 2.56 -14.85 -10.30
C THR A 225 1.15 -14.37 -9.95
N ALA A 226 0.56 -14.99 -8.92
CA ALA A 226 -0.66 -14.45 -8.33
C ALA A 226 -0.37 -13.08 -7.69
N PRO A 227 -1.27 -12.08 -7.79
CA PRO A 227 -1.18 -10.94 -6.91
C PRO A 227 -1.17 -11.38 -5.44
N GLU A 228 -0.30 -10.79 -4.61
CA GLU A 228 -0.12 -11.17 -3.21
C GLU A 228 -0.63 -10.08 -2.28
N VAL A 229 -1.47 -10.41 -1.30
CA VAL A 229 -1.67 -9.53 -0.15
C VAL A 229 -0.35 -9.49 0.61
N HIS A 230 0.24 -8.31 0.72
CA HIS A 230 1.52 -8.14 1.41
C HIS A 230 1.31 -7.76 2.87
N ASP A 231 0.39 -6.82 3.08
CA ASP A 231 0.18 -6.23 4.39
C ASP A 231 -1.15 -5.45 4.44
N ARG A 232 -1.49 -4.98 5.63
CA ARG A 232 -2.50 -3.94 5.81
C ARG A 232 -1.82 -2.58 5.73
N GLY A 233 -2.39 -1.67 4.94
CA GLY A 233 -1.89 -0.30 4.87
C GLY A 233 -2.38 0.58 6.03
N LEU A 234 -2.15 1.89 5.92
CA LEU A 234 -2.60 2.86 6.92
C LEU A 234 -4.13 3.02 6.97
N GLY A 235 -4.86 2.45 6.00
CA GLY A 235 -6.31 2.50 5.93
C GLY A 235 -6.91 3.91 5.78
N ARG A 236 -6.10 4.87 5.32
CA ARG A 236 -6.55 6.23 5.06
C ARG A 236 -7.55 6.28 3.90
N LEU A 237 -7.36 5.42 2.90
CA LEU A 237 -8.33 5.12 1.85
C LEU A 237 -8.72 3.64 1.94
N ARG A 238 -9.95 3.38 2.32
CA ARG A 238 -10.53 2.03 2.36
C ARG A 238 -11.31 1.75 1.09
N GLY A 239 -11.36 0.51 0.67
CA GLY A 239 -12.07 0.11 -0.55
C GLY A 239 -11.35 0.49 -1.84
N ILE A 240 -10.07 0.86 -1.76
CA ILE A 240 -9.19 1.16 -2.89
C ILE A 240 -7.96 0.27 -2.85
N VAL A 241 -7.68 -0.40 -3.96
CA VAL A 241 -6.41 -1.08 -4.22
C VAL A 241 -5.71 -0.33 -5.35
N PRO A 242 -4.71 0.49 -5.06
CA PRO A 242 -3.98 1.20 -6.09
C PRO A 242 -3.06 0.25 -6.86
N LEU A 243 -2.99 0.42 -8.16
CA LEU A 243 -2.15 -0.37 -9.06
C LEU A 243 -1.07 0.52 -9.70
N PRO A 244 0.00 0.87 -8.96
CA PRO A 244 1.07 1.70 -9.51
C PRO A 244 1.82 0.97 -10.62
N HIS A 245 2.17 1.71 -11.68
CA HIS A 245 2.79 1.18 -12.89
C HIS A 245 1.97 0.08 -13.58
N ALA A 246 0.64 0.20 -13.58
CA ALA A 246 -0.26 -0.86 -14.03
C ALA A 246 0.10 -1.38 -15.43
N ARG A 247 0.32 -0.49 -16.41
CA ARG A 247 0.69 -0.87 -17.79
C ARG A 247 2.01 -1.62 -17.90
N ARG A 248 2.91 -1.47 -16.92
CA ARG A 248 4.23 -2.13 -16.93
C ARG A 248 4.24 -3.43 -16.15
N ARG A 249 3.28 -3.60 -15.24
CA ARG A 249 3.27 -4.71 -14.28
C ARG A 249 2.14 -5.69 -14.48
N LEU A 250 1.07 -5.29 -15.16
CA LEU A 250 -0.12 -6.08 -15.35
C LEU A 250 -0.45 -6.24 -16.84
N ALA A 251 -0.90 -7.41 -17.21
CA ALA A 251 -1.49 -7.69 -18.52
C ALA A 251 -2.94 -7.17 -18.55
N LEU A 252 -3.07 -5.83 -18.64
CA LEU A 252 -4.37 -5.14 -18.54
C LEU A 252 -5.36 -5.52 -19.66
N GLU A 253 -4.87 -6.06 -20.77
CA GLU A 253 -5.67 -6.58 -21.90
C GLU A 253 -6.21 -7.99 -21.67
N ASP A 254 -5.64 -8.73 -20.71
CA ASP A 254 -6.17 -10.04 -20.29
C ASP A 254 -7.37 -9.85 -19.35
N ARG A 255 -8.55 -9.75 -19.94
CA ARG A 255 -9.80 -9.47 -19.23
C ARG A 255 -10.14 -10.54 -18.19
N ASP A 256 -9.92 -11.81 -18.50
CA ASP A 256 -10.25 -12.89 -17.57
C ASP A 256 -9.38 -12.80 -16.31
N ARG A 257 -8.10 -12.51 -16.49
CA ARG A 257 -7.17 -12.29 -15.40
C ARG A 257 -7.51 -11.05 -14.58
N MET A 258 -7.82 -9.95 -15.23
CA MET A 258 -8.20 -8.70 -14.56
C MET A 258 -9.56 -8.83 -13.86
N ALA A 259 -10.52 -9.54 -14.45
CA ALA A 259 -11.79 -9.86 -13.80
C ALA A 259 -11.57 -10.72 -12.53
N LEU A 260 -10.70 -11.73 -12.61
CA LEU A 260 -10.34 -12.53 -11.44
C LEU A 260 -9.72 -11.65 -10.35
N PHE A 261 -8.80 -10.76 -10.72
CA PHE A 261 -8.16 -9.83 -9.78
C PHE A 261 -9.19 -8.90 -9.12
N ALA A 262 -10.10 -8.28 -9.90
CA ALA A 262 -11.14 -7.41 -9.36
C ALA A 262 -12.12 -8.19 -8.45
N ASN A 263 -12.56 -9.38 -8.88
CA ASN A 263 -13.47 -10.19 -8.09
C ASN A 263 -12.82 -10.80 -6.83
N ARG A 264 -11.51 -10.89 -6.76
CA ARG A 264 -10.79 -11.36 -5.56
C ARG A 264 -10.93 -10.38 -4.39
N PHE A 265 -11.04 -9.09 -4.66
CA PHE A 265 -11.16 -8.04 -3.63
C PHE A 265 -12.56 -7.39 -3.65
N PRO A 266 -13.60 -8.10 -3.17
CA PRO A 266 -14.96 -7.56 -3.16
C PRO A 266 -15.03 -6.30 -2.28
N GLY A 267 -15.77 -5.30 -2.78
CA GLY A 267 -15.88 -4.02 -2.10
C GLY A 267 -14.68 -3.08 -2.29
N HIS A 268 -13.67 -3.51 -3.05
CA HIS A 268 -12.54 -2.66 -3.42
C HIS A 268 -12.60 -2.27 -4.90
N ARG A 269 -12.10 -1.07 -5.21
CA ARG A 269 -11.85 -0.61 -6.58
C ARG A 269 -10.35 -0.70 -6.86
N LEU A 270 -10.00 -1.44 -7.91
CA LEU A 270 -8.63 -1.56 -8.38
C LEU A 270 -8.33 -0.37 -9.28
N VAL A 271 -7.47 0.54 -8.87
CA VAL A 271 -7.24 1.84 -9.50
C VAL A 271 -5.87 1.88 -10.17
N PRO A 272 -5.78 1.78 -11.52
CA PRO A 272 -4.52 1.93 -12.23
C PRO A 272 -3.92 3.32 -12.05
N LEU A 273 -2.66 3.36 -11.60
CA LEU A 273 -1.88 4.59 -11.43
C LEU A 273 -0.67 4.54 -12.35
N ASP A 274 -0.86 4.97 -13.59
CA ASP A 274 0.20 5.08 -14.60
C ASP A 274 0.77 6.50 -14.65
N ASP A 275 1.81 6.73 -15.48
CA ASP A 275 2.46 8.02 -15.63
C ASP A 275 1.44 9.14 -15.91
N GLY A 276 1.51 10.23 -15.17
CA GLY A 276 0.61 11.37 -15.28
C GLY A 276 -0.75 11.23 -14.58
N THR A 277 -1.07 10.05 -14.03
CA THR A 277 -2.36 9.85 -13.32
C THR A 277 -2.39 10.65 -12.01
N ILE A 278 -3.52 11.33 -11.78
CA ILE A 278 -3.84 12.05 -10.54
C ILE A 278 -5.25 11.63 -10.13
N VAL A 279 -5.41 11.04 -8.96
CA VAL A 279 -6.72 10.69 -8.39
C VAL A 279 -6.88 11.37 -7.04
N ARG A 280 -7.78 12.34 -6.96
CA ARG A 280 -8.03 13.14 -5.75
C ARG A 280 -9.25 12.63 -5.01
N PHE A 281 -9.05 12.15 -3.80
CA PHE A 281 -10.12 11.72 -2.90
C PHE A 281 -10.42 12.83 -1.90
N SER A 282 -11.70 13.18 -1.80
CA SER A 282 -12.24 13.99 -0.72
C SER A 282 -13.02 13.07 0.20
N VAL A 283 -12.41 12.69 1.32
CA VAL A 283 -13.05 11.77 2.28
C VAL A 283 -13.77 12.60 3.33
N GLY A 284 -15.06 12.37 3.51
CA GLY A 284 -15.82 12.92 4.64
C GLY A 284 -15.31 12.37 6.00
N ASP A 285 -15.80 12.88 7.10
CA ASP A 285 -15.33 12.59 8.48
C ASP A 285 -15.40 11.12 8.94
N SER A 286 -15.84 10.19 8.10
CA SER A 286 -16.00 8.79 8.46
C SER A 286 -14.87 7.93 7.88
N SER A 287 -13.84 7.71 8.68
CA SER A 287 -12.77 6.72 8.41
C SER A 287 -13.27 5.27 8.27
N SER A 288 -14.55 5.02 8.53
CA SER A 288 -15.19 3.70 8.48
C SER A 288 -15.83 3.36 7.14
N ARG A 289 -16.02 4.34 6.24
CA ARG A 289 -16.66 4.11 4.93
C ARG A 289 -15.64 3.93 3.83
N PRO A 290 -15.93 3.07 2.82
CA PRO A 290 -15.11 3.00 1.62
C PRO A 290 -14.96 4.37 0.96
N ALA A 291 -13.77 4.67 0.44
CA ALA A 291 -13.52 5.87 -0.33
C ALA A 291 -14.32 5.82 -1.64
N VAL A 292 -14.94 6.94 -2.01
CA VAL A 292 -15.66 7.07 -3.28
C VAL A 292 -14.67 7.53 -4.33
N LEU A 293 -14.63 6.83 -5.46
CA LEU A 293 -13.84 7.27 -6.60
C LEU A 293 -14.35 8.61 -7.13
N PRO A 294 -13.46 9.55 -7.48
CA PRO A 294 -13.87 10.76 -8.16
C PRO A 294 -14.37 10.43 -9.58
N GLU A 295 -15.29 11.25 -10.07
CA GLU A 295 -15.80 11.14 -11.43
C GLU A 295 -14.65 11.09 -12.46
N GLY A 296 -14.78 10.21 -13.45
CA GLY A 296 -13.78 10.01 -14.49
C GLY A 296 -12.53 9.23 -14.06
N ALA A 297 -12.37 8.90 -12.76
CA ALA A 297 -11.26 8.05 -12.32
C ALA A 297 -11.36 6.65 -12.95
N ARG A 298 -10.22 6.14 -13.42
CA ARG A 298 -10.18 4.81 -14.05
C ARG A 298 -10.08 3.72 -12.98
N PHE A 299 -10.80 2.63 -13.20
CA PHE A 299 -10.73 1.44 -12.36
C PHE A 299 -10.93 0.17 -13.20
N VAL A 300 -10.54 -0.97 -12.64
CA VAL A 300 -10.84 -2.28 -13.24
C VAL A 300 -12.23 -2.69 -12.78
N ASP A 301 -13.14 -2.88 -13.73
CA ASP A 301 -14.49 -3.34 -13.44
C ASP A 301 -14.54 -4.86 -13.14
N PRO A 302 -15.66 -5.40 -12.65
CA PRO A 302 -15.80 -6.84 -12.39
C PRO A 302 -15.64 -7.75 -13.61
N ASP A 303 -15.78 -7.21 -14.82
CA ASP A 303 -15.60 -7.93 -16.09
C ASP A 303 -14.15 -7.81 -16.61
N GLY A 304 -13.27 -7.19 -15.85
CA GLY A 304 -11.85 -7.03 -16.15
C GLY A 304 -11.51 -5.92 -17.13
N ALA A 305 -12.48 -5.08 -17.51
CA ALA A 305 -12.19 -3.93 -18.35
C ALA A 305 -11.77 -2.72 -17.51
N ILE A 306 -11.00 -1.81 -18.12
CA ILE A 306 -10.70 -0.53 -17.49
C ILE A 306 -11.78 0.47 -17.90
N ALA A 307 -12.64 0.80 -16.95
CA ALA A 307 -13.74 1.75 -17.08
C ALA A 307 -13.43 3.09 -16.40
N ALA A 308 -14.13 4.14 -16.82
CA ALA A 308 -14.20 5.39 -16.06
C ALA A 308 -15.30 5.26 -15.00
N TRP A 309 -15.04 5.81 -13.81
CA TRP A 309 -16.05 5.85 -12.76
C TRP A 309 -17.06 6.96 -13.04
N GLU A 310 -18.32 6.59 -13.09
CA GLU A 310 -19.46 7.51 -13.17
C GLU A 310 -20.25 7.37 -11.86
N PRO A 311 -20.48 8.46 -11.11
CA PRO A 311 -21.33 8.40 -9.93
C PRO A 311 -22.77 8.08 -10.37
N ALA A 312 -23.43 7.19 -9.64
CA ALA A 312 -24.80 6.78 -9.87
C ALA A 312 -25.79 7.92 -9.51
#